data_32272ac5810792e8abc5f3b22e74b01c
#
_entry.id   32272ac5810792e8abc5f3b22e74b01c
#
_cell.length_a   1.000
_cell.length_b   1.000
_cell.length_c   1.000
_cell.angle_alpha   90.00
_cell.angle_beta   90.00
_cell.angle_gamma   90.00
#
_symmetry.space_group_name_H-M   'P 1'
#
loop_
_entity.id
_entity.type
_entity.pdbx_description
1 polymer ?
#
loop_
_entity_poly.entity_id
_entity_poly.type
_entity_poly.pdbx_seq_one_letter_code
_entity_poly.pdbx_strand_id
1 'polypeptide(L)'
;MLTALNKEGELFTLSGDMRNRVPQLRKHERFFCPVCKEPLILKAGHVRIPHFSHRHHSQCIETASEPESPRHLQGKLDLFEWCRSNQLAVSLEHYLSDIRQRPDLLVEKAGRQFAVEFQCTPISVQSVERRSLQYLSSGIIPIWIVGGQPFHKRRANDMFEMTEYLWSQTMRNNGQTMLAGYEPESGRGFLLTNITPYTSRKVFARLHQWPISKIKYPFPSFPARTNFPYKNWPDEKMNWIQQKVRYGNLMRDSFLRAVYMEGSNPFLLSPLIGLPVKYMESFISHPAEWQFFIWSDCLYMVI
;
A
#
# COMPACT_ATOMS: atom_id res chain seq x y z
N MET A 1 2.88 19.30 -7.36
CA MET A 1 4.23 18.96 -7.89
C MET A 1 5.31 19.71 -7.11
N LEU A 2 6.43 19.06 -6.87
CA LEU A 2 7.58 19.65 -6.20
C LEU A 2 8.73 19.97 -7.15
N THR A 3 8.63 19.56 -8.41
CA THR A 3 9.63 19.80 -9.46
C THR A 3 9.04 20.59 -10.64
N ALA A 4 9.88 21.38 -11.27
CA ALA A 4 9.58 22.14 -12.49
C ALA A 4 10.87 22.37 -13.28
N LEU A 5 10.77 22.75 -14.55
CA LEU A 5 11.90 23.28 -15.31
C LEU A 5 11.99 24.79 -15.08
N ASN A 6 13.21 25.32 -14.91
CA ASN A 6 13.47 26.74 -14.93
C ASN A 6 13.48 27.28 -16.39
N LYS A 7 13.76 28.57 -16.56
CA LYS A 7 13.81 29.21 -17.90
C LYS A 7 14.95 28.69 -18.78
N GLU A 8 15.99 28.13 -18.19
CA GLU A 8 17.13 27.49 -18.87
C GLU A 8 16.83 26.04 -19.26
N GLY A 9 15.66 25.48 -18.85
CA GLY A 9 15.28 24.09 -19.09
C GLY A 9 15.87 23.11 -18.08
N GLU A 10 16.48 23.58 -17.02
CA GLU A 10 17.04 22.74 -15.97
C GLU A 10 15.98 22.36 -14.92
N LEU A 11 16.10 21.17 -14.33
CA LEU A 11 15.17 20.70 -13.31
C LEU A 11 15.39 21.44 -11.99
N PHE A 12 14.37 22.15 -11.56
CA PHE A 12 14.33 22.85 -10.28
C PHE A 12 13.44 22.08 -9.31
N THR A 13 13.98 21.76 -8.12
CA THR A 13 13.28 21.03 -7.06
C THR A 13 13.03 21.95 -5.87
N LEU A 14 11.78 21.98 -5.40
CA LEU A 14 11.42 22.68 -4.16
C LEU A 14 11.78 21.83 -2.94
N SER A 15 12.44 22.43 -1.96
CA SER A 15 12.66 21.87 -0.62
C SER A 15 11.78 22.57 0.42
N GLY A 16 11.58 21.93 1.58
CA GLY A 16 10.67 22.43 2.62
C GLY A 16 11.06 23.79 3.22
N ASP A 17 12.35 24.13 3.20
CA ASP A 17 12.91 25.37 3.73
C ASP A 17 12.81 26.56 2.76
N MET A 18 12.39 26.34 1.51
CA MET A 18 12.35 27.40 0.49
C MET A 18 11.19 28.39 0.65
N ARG A 19 10.34 28.28 1.66
CA ARG A 19 9.17 29.15 1.85
C ARG A 19 9.55 30.64 1.82
N ASN A 20 10.63 31.00 2.47
CA ASN A 20 11.10 32.39 2.53
C ASN A 20 11.65 32.90 1.19
N ARG A 21 12.05 32.02 0.28
CA ARG A 21 12.57 32.36 -1.05
C ARG A 21 11.48 32.48 -2.12
N VAL A 22 10.27 31.99 -1.85
CA VAL A 22 9.14 32.00 -2.81
C VAL A 22 8.85 33.40 -3.38
N PRO A 23 8.80 34.49 -2.61
CA PRO A 23 8.56 35.83 -3.16
C PRO A 23 9.61 36.25 -4.19
N GLN A 24 10.88 35.97 -3.94
CA GLN A 24 11.98 36.25 -4.88
C GLN A 24 11.90 35.37 -6.12
N LEU A 25 11.65 34.03 -5.95
CA LEU A 25 11.50 33.12 -7.04
C LEU A 25 10.34 33.50 -7.98
N ARG A 26 9.20 33.94 -7.44
CA ARG A 26 8.09 34.42 -8.24
C ARG A 26 8.41 35.66 -9.07
N LYS A 27 9.27 36.52 -8.56
CA LYS A 27 9.63 37.79 -9.20
C LYS A 27 10.64 37.59 -10.33
N HIS A 28 11.60 36.69 -10.14
CA HIS A 28 12.78 36.59 -11.01
C HIS A 28 12.78 35.29 -11.88
N GLU A 29 11.98 34.30 -11.51
CA GLU A 29 11.99 33.01 -12.21
C GLU A 29 10.67 32.70 -12.89
N ARG A 30 10.78 31.88 -13.96
CA ARG A 30 9.66 31.27 -14.64
C ARG A 30 9.83 29.75 -14.59
N PHE A 31 8.71 29.06 -14.36
CA PHE A 31 8.73 27.63 -14.18
C PHE A 31 7.79 26.95 -15.18
N PHE A 32 8.21 25.81 -15.71
CA PHE A 32 7.50 25.07 -16.74
C PHE A 32 7.34 23.60 -16.32
N CYS A 33 6.25 22.97 -16.78
CA CYS A 33 6.01 21.56 -16.53
C CYS A 33 7.06 20.70 -17.27
N PRO A 34 7.70 19.73 -16.58
CA PRO A 34 8.64 18.81 -17.23
C PRO A 34 7.99 17.99 -18.36
N VAL A 35 6.67 17.75 -18.28
CA VAL A 35 5.93 16.91 -19.23
C VAL A 35 5.41 17.71 -20.42
N CYS A 36 4.54 18.69 -20.19
CA CYS A 36 3.87 19.43 -21.27
C CYS A 36 4.53 20.75 -21.63
N LYS A 37 5.56 21.17 -20.90
CA LYS A 37 6.28 22.45 -21.08
C LYS A 37 5.43 23.71 -20.85
N GLU A 38 4.16 23.57 -20.45
CA GLU A 38 3.32 24.72 -20.10
C GLU A 38 3.83 25.45 -18.86
N PRO A 39 3.62 26.78 -18.78
CA PRO A 39 3.99 27.57 -17.61
C PRO A 39 3.27 27.11 -16.33
N LEU A 40 4.00 27.00 -15.23
CA LEU A 40 3.51 26.64 -13.93
C LEU A 40 3.41 27.84 -13.00
N ILE A 41 2.51 27.74 -12.01
CA ILE A 41 2.39 28.71 -10.92
C ILE A 41 3.09 28.11 -9.68
N LEU A 42 4.05 28.86 -9.15
CA LEU A 42 4.64 28.52 -7.84
C LEU A 42 3.69 29.00 -6.72
N LYS A 43 3.06 28.06 -6.04
CA LYS A 43 2.14 28.32 -4.93
C LYS A 43 2.85 28.10 -3.60
N ALA A 44 2.58 28.97 -2.62
CA ALA A 44 2.96 28.82 -1.23
C ALA A 44 1.89 29.50 -0.38
N GLY A 45 1.28 28.74 0.49
CA GLY A 45 0.28 29.19 1.45
C GLY A 45 0.72 28.88 2.87
N HIS A 46 -0.08 29.25 3.87
CA HIS A 46 0.24 28.98 5.28
C HIS A 46 0.17 27.47 5.62
N VAL A 47 -0.73 26.72 4.98
CA VAL A 47 -1.00 25.32 5.27
C VAL A 47 -0.19 24.35 4.38
N ARG A 48 0.00 24.70 3.09
CA ARG A 48 0.72 23.83 2.15
C ARG A 48 2.17 24.27 2.02
N ILE A 49 3.08 23.31 1.88
CA ILE A 49 4.46 23.60 1.49
C ILE A 49 4.48 24.24 0.09
N PRO A 50 5.56 24.97 -0.27
CA PRO A 50 5.73 25.48 -1.62
C PRO A 50 5.59 24.35 -2.63
N HIS A 51 4.80 24.58 -3.70
CA HIS A 51 4.57 23.60 -4.74
C HIS A 51 4.22 24.27 -6.05
N PHE A 52 4.45 23.59 -7.16
CA PHE A 52 4.04 24.02 -8.50
C PHE A 52 2.65 23.48 -8.84
N SER A 53 1.90 24.25 -9.60
CA SER A 53 0.62 23.82 -10.17
C SER A 53 0.44 24.37 -11.59
N HIS A 54 -0.25 23.64 -12.44
CA HIS A 54 -0.74 24.14 -13.70
C HIS A 54 -1.77 25.25 -13.47
N ARG A 55 -1.98 26.07 -14.50
CA ARG A 55 -3.13 26.98 -14.57
C ARG A 55 -4.41 26.20 -14.75
N HIS A 56 -5.56 26.81 -14.46
CA HIS A 56 -6.86 26.23 -14.80
C HIS A 56 -6.93 25.98 -16.30
N HIS A 57 -7.58 24.87 -16.69
CA HIS A 57 -7.74 24.43 -18.09
C HIS A 57 -6.49 23.92 -18.82
N SER A 58 -5.41 23.60 -18.12
CA SER A 58 -4.30 22.88 -18.75
C SER A 58 -4.76 21.49 -19.21
N GLN A 59 -4.34 21.09 -20.41
CA GLN A 59 -4.63 19.74 -20.96
C GLN A 59 -3.51 18.74 -20.67
N CYS A 60 -2.63 19.06 -19.75
CA CYS A 60 -1.56 18.16 -19.35
C CYS A 60 -2.12 16.87 -18.73
N ILE A 61 -1.56 15.73 -19.08
CA ILE A 61 -1.91 14.42 -18.49
C ILE A 61 -1.79 14.46 -16.96
N GLU A 62 -0.87 15.26 -16.44
CA GLU A 62 -0.67 15.50 -15.00
C GLU A 62 -1.81 16.29 -14.33
N THR A 63 -2.62 17.02 -15.09
CA THR A 63 -3.79 17.73 -14.55
C THR A 63 -5.01 16.85 -14.41
N ALA A 64 -5.03 15.68 -15.06
CA ALA A 64 -6.10 14.69 -14.92
C ALA A 64 -6.05 13.94 -13.57
N SER A 65 -4.94 14.05 -12.81
CA SER A 65 -4.85 13.55 -11.45
C SER A 65 -5.47 14.55 -10.46
N GLU A 66 -6.09 14.04 -9.40
CA GLU A 66 -6.60 14.89 -8.31
C GLU A 66 -5.51 15.80 -7.74
N PRO A 67 -5.86 17.04 -7.30
CA PRO A 67 -4.89 17.94 -6.69
C PRO A 67 -4.21 17.28 -5.49
N GLU A 68 -2.89 17.27 -5.48
CA GLU A 68 -2.10 16.69 -4.39
C GLU A 68 -2.45 17.33 -3.04
N SER A 69 -2.77 16.49 -2.07
CA SER A 69 -3.08 16.95 -0.71
C SER A 69 -1.83 17.51 -0.02
N PRO A 70 -1.97 18.34 1.01
CA PRO A 70 -0.82 18.79 1.83
C PRO A 70 -0.01 17.62 2.40
N ARG A 71 -0.69 16.55 2.83
CA ARG A 71 -0.10 15.32 3.35
C ARG A 71 0.73 14.59 2.29
N HIS A 72 0.23 14.51 1.06
CA HIS A 72 0.94 13.87 -0.06
C HIS A 72 2.22 14.63 -0.41
N LEU A 73 2.14 15.96 -0.54
CA LEU A 73 3.31 16.79 -0.82
C LEU A 73 4.37 16.68 0.27
N GLN A 74 3.95 16.73 1.55
CA GLN A 74 4.87 16.60 2.68
C GLN A 74 5.51 15.22 2.71
N GLY A 75 4.73 14.16 2.54
CA GLY A 75 5.24 12.79 2.55
C GLY A 75 6.24 12.49 1.44
N LYS A 76 6.01 13.02 0.23
CA LYS A 76 6.99 12.93 -0.85
C LYS A 76 8.32 13.58 -0.48
N LEU A 77 8.24 14.78 0.10
CA LEU A 77 9.44 15.52 0.52
C LEU A 77 10.18 14.78 1.63
N ASP A 78 9.48 14.29 2.65
CA ASP A 78 10.07 13.56 3.77
C ASP A 78 10.76 12.27 3.29
N LEU A 79 10.11 11.52 2.39
CA LEU A 79 10.67 10.31 1.78
C LEU A 79 11.88 10.63 0.90
N PHE A 80 11.86 11.74 0.18
CA PHE A 80 12.99 12.21 -0.62
C PHE A 80 14.20 12.53 0.28
N GLU A 81 14.00 13.30 1.35
CA GLU A 81 15.07 13.62 2.29
C GLU A 81 15.57 12.38 3.05
N TRP A 82 14.69 11.44 3.34
CA TRP A 82 15.07 10.14 3.90
C TRP A 82 15.97 9.35 2.92
N CYS A 83 15.65 9.30 1.64
CA CYS A 83 16.50 8.68 0.64
C CYS A 83 17.87 9.32 0.59
N ARG A 84 17.94 10.66 0.58
CA ARG A 84 19.22 11.41 0.58
C ARG A 84 20.04 11.15 1.83
N SER A 85 19.41 11.13 3.00
CA SER A 85 20.10 10.86 4.27
C SER A 85 20.66 9.42 4.34
N ASN A 86 20.08 8.49 3.57
CA ASN A 86 20.58 7.13 3.40
C ASN A 86 21.55 6.98 2.21
N GLN A 87 22.03 8.10 1.64
CA GLN A 87 23.00 8.13 0.52
C GLN A 87 22.50 7.37 -0.72
N LEU A 88 21.19 7.41 -0.97
CA LEU A 88 20.60 6.86 -2.17
C LEU A 88 20.60 7.91 -3.29
N ALA A 89 20.91 7.50 -4.50
CA ALA A 89 20.65 8.32 -5.68
C ALA A 89 19.13 8.38 -5.86
N VAL A 90 18.57 9.57 -5.74
CA VAL A 90 17.10 9.78 -5.79
C VAL A 90 16.75 11.01 -6.60
N SER A 91 15.75 10.90 -7.45
CA SER A 91 15.13 11.98 -8.20
C SER A 91 13.65 12.10 -7.79
N LEU A 92 13.21 13.31 -7.50
CA LEU A 92 11.84 13.62 -7.16
C LEU A 92 11.04 13.87 -8.44
N GLU A 93 9.90 13.20 -8.58
CA GLU A 93 8.96 13.38 -9.70
C GLU A 93 9.63 13.29 -11.08
N HIS A 94 10.56 12.38 -11.27
CA HIS A 94 11.25 12.18 -12.53
C HIS A 94 10.30 11.61 -13.59
N TYR A 95 10.17 12.31 -14.75
CA TYR A 95 9.30 11.86 -15.83
C TYR A 95 10.01 10.82 -16.72
N LEU A 96 9.45 9.63 -16.78
CA LEU A 96 9.88 8.50 -17.61
C LEU A 96 9.12 8.55 -18.95
N SER A 97 9.72 9.16 -19.95
CA SER A 97 9.09 9.42 -21.28
C SER A 97 8.61 8.15 -21.96
N ASP A 98 9.39 7.07 -21.87
CA ASP A 98 9.16 5.82 -22.61
C ASP A 98 7.89 5.10 -22.18
N ILE A 99 7.54 5.22 -20.89
CA ILE A 99 6.34 4.61 -20.32
C ILE A 99 5.30 5.65 -19.89
N ARG A 100 5.58 6.93 -20.11
CA ARG A 100 4.70 8.06 -19.75
C ARG A 100 4.25 8.01 -18.27
N GLN A 101 5.19 7.70 -17.38
CA GLN A 101 4.98 7.65 -15.95
C GLN A 101 5.87 8.65 -15.23
N ARG A 102 5.39 9.14 -14.10
CA ARG A 102 6.16 10.00 -13.20
C ARG A 102 5.99 9.49 -11.78
N PRO A 103 6.90 8.62 -11.30
CA PRO A 103 6.88 8.18 -9.91
C PRO A 103 7.10 9.37 -8.98
N ASP A 104 6.57 9.29 -7.76
CA ASP A 104 6.84 10.31 -6.74
C ASP A 104 8.34 10.41 -6.47
N LEU A 105 9.05 9.27 -6.38
CA LEU A 105 10.50 9.22 -6.34
C LEU A 105 11.03 8.11 -7.25
N LEU A 106 12.07 8.41 -7.99
CA LEU A 106 12.87 7.41 -8.69
C LEU A 106 14.18 7.23 -7.90
N VAL A 107 14.37 6.04 -7.35
CA VAL A 107 15.55 5.70 -6.52
C VAL A 107 16.43 4.73 -7.29
N GLU A 108 17.74 4.98 -7.29
CA GLU A 108 18.71 4.06 -7.85
C GLU A 108 19.61 3.50 -6.75
N LYS A 109 19.80 2.19 -6.74
CA LYS A 109 20.74 1.50 -5.86
C LYS A 109 21.27 0.22 -6.47
N ALA A 110 22.58 0.04 -6.43
CA ALA A 110 23.27 -1.16 -6.92
C ALA A 110 22.85 -1.56 -8.34
N GLY A 111 22.73 -0.57 -9.25
CA GLY A 111 22.35 -0.77 -10.65
C GLY A 111 20.88 -1.14 -10.87
N ARG A 112 20.05 -1.03 -9.84
CA ARG A 112 18.59 -1.24 -9.94
C ARG A 112 17.85 0.06 -9.69
N GLN A 113 16.76 0.25 -10.43
CA GLN A 113 15.87 1.40 -10.26
C GLN A 113 14.57 0.98 -9.56
N PHE A 114 14.08 1.86 -8.70
CA PHE A 114 12.86 1.68 -7.92
C PHE A 114 11.97 2.90 -8.11
N ALA A 115 10.73 2.67 -8.55
CA ALA A 115 9.69 3.68 -8.57
C ALA A 115 8.93 3.66 -7.23
N VAL A 116 9.16 4.65 -6.40
CA VAL A 116 8.45 4.79 -5.13
C VAL A 116 7.24 5.67 -5.33
N GLU A 117 6.08 5.14 -4.99
CA GLU A 117 4.77 5.78 -5.07
C GLU A 117 4.21 5.94 -3.67
N PHE A 118 3.92 7.18 -3.28
CA PHE A 118 3.34 7.51 -1.98
C PHE A 118 1.87 7.85 -2.13
N GLN A 119 0.98 6.94 -1.76
CA GLN A 119 -0.45 7.06 -2.03
C GLN A 119 -1.26 7.36 -0.79
N CYS A 120 -1.74 8.62 -0.65
CA CYS A 120 -2.55 9.07 0.48
C CYS A 120 -4.05 8.82 0.31
N THR A 121 -4.56 8.87 -0.92
CA THR A 121 -5.97 8.65 -1.25
C THR A 121 -6.09 7.33 -2.00
N PRO A 122 -7.02 6.44 -1.66
CA PRO A 122 -7.22 5.20 -2.41
C PRO A 122 -7.50 5.46 -3.88
N ILE A 123 -6.78 4.77 -4.76
CA ILE A 123 -7.02 4.71 -6.20
C ILE A 123 -7.51 3.32 -6.57
N SER A 124 -8.01 3.12 -7.78
CA SER A 124 -8.48 1.80 -8.21
C SER A 124 -7.34 0.79 -8.27
N VAL A 125 -7.62 -0.46 -7.94
CA VAL A 125 -6.67 -1.59 -8.02
C VAL A 125 -6.08 -1.67 -9.42
N GLN A 126 -6.93 -1.51 -10.45
CA GLN A 126 -6.51 -1.53 -11.86
C GLN A 126 -5.48 -0.42 -12.17
N SER A 127 -5.59 0.74 -11.51
CA SER A 127 -4.60 1.82 -11.67
C SER A 127 -3.25 1.46 -11.04
N VAL A 128 -3.26 0.85 -9.85
CA VAL A 128 -2.03 0.35 -9.19
C VAL A 128 -1.37 -0.73 -10.04
N GLU A 129 -2.12 -1.71 -10.50
CA GLU A 129 -1.64 -2.80 -11.35
C GLU A 129 -1.06 -2.30 -12.66
N ARG A 130 -1.80 -1.45 -13.39
CA ARG A 130 -1.34 -0.87 -14.65
C ARG A 130 -0.03 -0.12 -14.48
N ARG A 131 0.08 0.76 -13.48
CA ARG A 131 1.31 1.52 -13.21
C ARG A 131 2.46 0.59 -12.83
N SER A 132 2.21 -0.39 -11.98
CA SER A 132 3.20 -1.38 -11.58
C SER A 132 3.73 -2.18 -12.76
N LEU A 133 2.85 -2.65 -13.65
CA LEU A 133 3.23 -3.38 -14.86
C LEU A 133 4.06 -2.51 -15.82
N GLN A 134 3.70 -1.23 -15.98
CA GLN A 134 4.47 -0.30 -16.80
C GLN A 134 5.89 -0.08 -16.23
N TYR A 135 6.07 0.06 -14.91
CA TYR A 135 7.40 0.12 -14.30
C TYR A 135 8.18 -1.17 -14.54
N LEU A 136 7.57 -2.32 -14.25
CA LEU A 136 8.23 -3.62 -14.42
C LEU A 136 8.65 -3.89 -15.85
N SER A 137 7.84 -3.49 -16.85
CA SER A 137 8.19 -3.65 -18.27
C SER A 137 9.44 -2.85 -18.69
N SER A 138 9.79 -1.82 -17.93
CA SER A 138 11.01 -1.02 -18.12
C SER A 138 12.15 -1.40 -17.15
N GLY A 139 12.03 -2.54 -16.45
CA GLY A 139 13.03 -3.00 -15.50
C GLY A 139 13.05 -2.21 -14.18
N ILE A 140 12.05 -1.36 -13.91
CA ILE A 140 11.94 -0.55 -12.71
C ILE A 140 11.05 -1.28 -11.72
N ILE A 141 11.49 -1.40 -10.47
CA ILE A 141 10.76 -2.11 -9.41
C ILE A 141 9.81 -1.14 -8.71
N PRO A 142 8.48 -1.32 -8.76
CA PRO A 142 7.55 -0.46 -8.04
C PRO A 142 7.57 -0.76 -6.54
N ILE A 143 7.53 0.32 -5.75
CA ILE A 143 7.37 0.29 -4.29
C ILE A 143 6.23 1.23 -3.93
N TRP A 144 5.13 0.66 -3.43
CA TRP A 144 3.99 1.42 -2.97
C TRP A 144 4.08 1.66 -1.46
N ILE A 145 3.91 2.92 -1.06
CA ILE A 145 3.88 3.34 0.35
C ILE A 145 2.52 3.98 0.62
N VAL A 146 1.75 3.37 1.51
CA VAL A 146 0.43 3.87 1.89
C VAL A 146 0.58 5.07 2.81
N GLY A 147 -0.07 6.18 2.46
CA GLY A 147 -0.09 7.39 3.29
C GLY A 147 -1.05 7.30 4.46
N GLY A 148 -0.59 7.71 5.64
CA GLY A 148 -1.37 7.68 6.87
C GLY A 148 -1.16 6.42 7.70
N GLN A 149 -2.11 6.17 8.60
CA GLN A 149 -2.14 4.97 9.45
C GLN A 149 -3.28 4.03 8.98
N PRO A 150 -3.13 3.34 7.84
CA PRO A 150 -4.19 2.50 7.28
C PRO A 150 -4.39 1.20 8.06
N PHE A 151 -3.50 0.91 9.02
CA PHE A 151 -3.47 -0.35 9.74
C PHE A 151 -4.26 -0.26 11.03
N HIS A 152 -5.56 -0.46 10.96
CA HIS A 152 -6.40 -0.56 12.15
C HIS A 152 -6.26 -1.96 12.75
N LYS A 153 -5.58 -2.01 13.89
CA LYS A 153 -5.52 -3.23 14.70
C LYS A 153 -6.90 -3.48 15.31
N ARG A 154 -7.58 -4.53 14.89
CA ARG A 154 -8.96 -4.81 15.36
C ARG A 154 -9.06 -5.31 16.80
N ARG A 155 -8.01 -5.92 17.36
CA ARG A 155 -7.97 -6.47 18.76
C ARG A 155 -6.53 -6.65 19.19
N ALA A 156 -6.33 -7.12 20.43
CA ALA A 156 -5.03 -7.52 20.94
C ALA A 156 -4.33 -8.66 20.14
N ASN A 157 -4.99 -9.22 19.13
CA ASN A 157 -4.67 -10.50 18.47
C ASN A 157 -3.82 -10.35 17.19
N ASP A 158 -3.16 -9.20 16.94
CA ASP A 158 -2.38 -8.96 15.71
C ASP A 158 -3.18 -9.19 14.40
N MET A 159 -4.50 -8.98 14.46
CA MET A 159 -5.39 -9.04 13.30
C MET A 159 -5.61 -7.64 12.73
N PHE A 160 -5.51 -7.52 11.41
CA PHE A 160 -5.65 -6.27 10.65
C PHE A 160 -6.68 -6.42 9.54
N GLU A 161 -7.27 -5.29 9.17
CA GLU A 161 -8.10 -5.23 7.97
C GLU A 161 -7.22 -5.03 6.74
N MET A 162 -7.54 -5.79 5.68
CA MET A 162 -6.91 -5.67 4.37
C MET A 162 -8.00 -5.48 3.32
N THR A 163 -8.02 -4.32 2.67
CA THR A 163 -8.87 -4.07 1.51
C THR A 163 -8.17 -4.55 0.23
N GLU A 164 -8.90 -4.70 -0.87
CA GLU A 164 -8.31 -4.99 -2.19
C GLU A 164 -7.25 -3.94 -2.58
N TYR A 165 -7.51 -2.68 -2.26
CA TYR A 165 -6.55 -1.59 -2.44
C TYR A 165 -5.26 -1.81 -1.65
N LEU A 166 -5.32 -2.19 -0.37
CA LEU A 166 -4.12 -2.49 0.42
C LEU A 166 -3.38 -3.73 -0.10
N TRP A 167 -4.12 -4.74 -0.55
CA TRP A 167 -3.52 -5.91 -1.20
C TRP A 167 -2.75 -5.55 -2.46
N SER A 168 -3.28 -4.66 -3.31
CA SER A 168 -2.61 -4.23 -4.54
C SER A 168 -1.29 -3.49 -4.29
N GLN A 169 -1.11 -2.91 -3.09
CA GLN A 169 0.11 -2.20 -2.71
C GLN A 169 1.12 -3.05 -1.94
N THR A 170 0.84 -4.33 -1.74
CA THR A 170 1.79 -5.23 -1.11
C THR A 170 3.01 -5.48 -2.00
N MET A 171 4.15 -5.64 -1.37
CA MET A 171 5.39 -6.05 -2.03
C MET A 171 5.83 -7.42 -1.51
N ARG A 172 6.59 -8.14 -2.33
CA ARG A 172 7.24 -9.39 -1.89
C ARG A 172 8.75 -9.18 -1.73
N ASN A 173 9.26 -9.56 -0.57
CA ASN A 173 10.69 -9.57 -0.30
C ASN A 173 11.04 -10.90 0.37
N ASN A 174 12.00 -11.62 -0.20
CA ASN A 174 12.44 -12.95 0.28
C ASN A 174 11.27 -13.92 0.55
N GLY A 175 10.29 -13.95 -0.35
CA GLY A 175 9.12 -14.83 -0.21
C GLY A 175 8.05 -14.35 0.79
N GLN A 176 8.27 -13.24 1.48
CA GLN A 176 7.30 -12.65 2.39
C GLN A 176 6.52 -11.53 1.73
N THR A 177 5.22 -11.50 1.98
CA THR A 177 4.36 -10.36 1.64
C THR A 177 4.45 -9.30 2.73
N MET A 178 4.69 -8.07 2.32
CA MET A 178 4.83 -6.91 3.20
C MET A 178 4.03 -5.74 2.67
N LEU A 179 3.63 -4.83 3.54
CA LEU A 179 2.98 -3.58 3.18
C LEU A 179 3.63 -2.44 3.95
N ALA A 180 4.11 -1.44 3.20
CA ALA A 180 4.75 -0.25 3.77
C ALA A 180 3.75 0.91 3.88
N GLY A 181 3.92 1.72 4.91
CA GLY A 181 3.16 2.96 5.10
C GLY A 181 4.02 4.05 5.71
N TYR A 182 3.60 5.29 5.52
CA TYR A 182 4.23 6.46 6.10
C TYR A 182 3.20 7.50 6.52
N GLU A 183 3.36 8.07 7.72
CA GLU A 183 2.53 9.15 8.25
C GLU A 183 3.36 10.42 8.45
N PRO A 184 3.21 11.42 7.55
CA PRO A 184 3.99 12.65 7.60
C PRO A 184 3.79 13.46 8.89
N GLU A 185 2.57 13.51 9.44
CA GLU A 185 2.26 14.29 10.63
C GLU A 185 3.04 13.82 11.87
N SER A 186 3.25 12.51 11.97
CA SER A 186 4.02 11.92 13.07
C SER A 186 5.46 11.59 12.72
N GLY A 187 5.84 11.70 11.44
CA GLY A 187 7.16 11.30 10.94
C GLY A 187 7.45 9.80 11.10
N ARG A 188 6.41 8.94 11.15
CA ARG A 188 6.55 7.52 11.42
C ARG A 188 6.33 6.67 10.17
N GLY A 189 7.30 5.79 9.93
CA GLY A 189 7.16 4.71 8.96
C GLY A 189 6.53 3.47 9.62
N PHE A 190 5.76 2.75 8.84
CA PHE A 190 5.06 1.53 9.22
C PHE A 190 5.44 0.40 8.27
N LEU A 191 5.58 -0.81 8.80
CA LEU A 191 5.78 -1.99 7.98
C LEU A 191 4.95 -3.14 8.57
N LEU A 192 4.01 -3.63 7.79
CA LEU A 192 3.24 -4.81 8.09
C LEU A 192 3.95 -6.01 7.46
N THR A 193 4.34 -6.98 8.27
CA THR A 193 5.11 -8.17 7.86
C THR A 193 4.41 -9.45 8.27
N ASN A 194 4.88 -10.59 7.75
CA ASN A 194 4.30 -11.91 8.03
C ASN A 194 2.78 -11.92 7.81
N ILE A 195 2.35 -11.25 6.74
CA ILE A 195 0.94 -11.14 6.38
C ILE A 195 0.43 -12.54 6.03
N THR A 196 -0.48 -13.04 6.86
CA THR A 196 -1.12 -14.33 6.68
C THR A 196 -2.62 -14.09 6.55
N PRO A 197 -3.21 -14.32 5.40
CA PRO A 197 -4.63 -14.14 5.18
C PRO A 197 -5.46 -15.01 6.15
N TYR A 198 -6.52 -14.43 6.66
CA TYR A 198 -7.58 -15.14 7.38
C TYR A 198 -8.85 -15.20 6.54
N THR A 199 -9.17 -14.08 5.90
CA THR A 199 -10.15 -13.94 4.83
C THR A 199 -9.61 -12.98 3.79
N SER A 200 -10.31 -12.74 2.69
CA SER A 200 -9.95 -11.68 1.72
C SER A 200 -9.80 -10.29 2.36
N ARG A 201 -10.45 -10.04 3.50
CA ARG A 201 -10.47 -8.74 4.19
C ARG A 201 -9.76 -8.70 5.54
N LYS A 202 -9.29 -9.82 6.05
CA LYS A 202 -8.65 -9.92 7.37
C LYS A 202 -7.36 -10.71 7.28
N VAL A 203 -6.33 -10.24 7.94
CA VAL A 203 -5.03 -10.88 7.99
C VAL A 203 -4.49 -10.90 9.41
N PHE A 204 -3.77 -11.95 9.75
CA PHE A 204 -2.82 -11.91 10.85
C PHE A 204 -1.51 -11.36 10.34
N ALA A 205 -0.91 -10.40 11.05
CA ALA A 205 0.34 -9.79 10.64
C ALA A 205 1.07 -9.20 11.84
N ARG A 206 2.32 -8.80 11.64
CA ARG A 206 3.10 -8.05 12.62
C ARG A 206 3.32 -6.64 12.15
N LEU A 207 2.85 -5.66 12.93
CA LEU A 207 3.07 -4.25 12.68
C LEU A 207 4.35 -3.78 13.36
N HIS A 208 5.22 -3.19 12.58
CA HIS A 208 6.41 -2.49 13.05
C HIS A 208 6.25 -1.00 12.79
N GLN A 209 6.73 -0.18 13.72
CA GLN A 209 6.64 1.28 13.63
C GLN A 209 7.94 1.92 14.10
N TRP A 210 8.47 2.86 13.33
CA TRP A 210 9.68 3.61 13.68
C TRP A 210 9.57 5.06 13.19
N PRO A 211 10.26 5.99 13.84
CA PRO A 211 10.56 7.27 13.20
C PRO A 211 11.29 6.99 11.87
N ILE A 212 10.93 7.68 10.80
CA ILE A 212 11.51 7.42 9.48
C ILE A 212 13.03 7.56 9.49
N SER A 213 13.57 8.47 10.30
CA SER A 213 15.00 8.67 10.48
C SER A 213 15.74 7.45 11.05
N LYS A 214 15.03 6.51 11.67
CA LYS A 214 15.60 5.25 12.20
C LYS A 214 15.50 4.08 11.22
N ILE A 215 14.78 4.24 10.12
CA ILE A 215 14.65 3.22 9.10
C ILE A 215 15.83 3.37 8.12
N LYS A 216 16.56 2.27 7.93
CA LYS A 216 17.62 2.20 6.91
C LYS A 216 17.10 1.49 5.66
N TYR A 217 17.55 1.95 4.52
CA TYR A 217 17.28 1.26 3.26
C TYR A 217 18.31 0.12 3.01
N PRO A 218 17.94 -1.02 2.43
CA PRO A 218 16.57 -1.43 2.11
C PRO A 218 15.78 -1.65 3.39
N PHE A 219 14.44 -1.63 3.29
CA PHE A 219 13.59 -1.92 4.44
C PHE A 219 14.13 -3.11 5.22
N PRO A 220 14.11 -3.07 6.57
CA PRO A 220 14.67 -4.15 7.38
C PRO A 220 14.08 -5.49 6.92
N SER A 221 14.95 -6.45 6.61
CA SER A 221 14.49 -7.81 6.37
C SER A 221 14.14 -8.44 7.71
N PHE A 222 12.93 -8.93 7.80
CA PHE A 222 12.50 -9.69 8.98
C PHE A 222 12.56 -11.17 8.66
N PRO A 223 13.02 -12.01 9.58
CA PRO A 223 12.98 -13.45 9.37
C PRO A 223 11.53 -13.88 9.15
N ALA A 224 11.32 -14.77 8.19
CA ALA A 224 10.02 -15.39 8.01
C ALA A 224 9.60 -16.02 9.34
N ARG A 225 8.40 -15.76 9.79
CA ARG A 225 7.85 -16.50 10.94
C ARG A 225 7.73 -17.96 10.50
N THR A 226 8.52 -18.81 11.11
CA THR A 226 8.34 -20.25 11.01
C THR A 226 7.11 -20.73 11.81
N ASN A 227 6.68 -19.92 12.78
CA ASN A 227 5.52 -20.21 13.63
C ASN A 227 4.37 -19.29 13.26
N PHE A 228 3.38 -19.87 12.62
CA PHE A 228 2.09 -19.26 12.37
C PHE A 228 1.42 -18.87 13.71
N PRO A 229 0.59 -17.79 13.78
CA PRO A 229 -0.10 -17.42 15.02
C PRO A 229 -1.27 -18.37 15.33
N TYR A 230 -0.99 -19.67 15.41
CA TYR A 230 -1.98 -20.71 15.67
C TYR A 230 -2.79 -20.46 16.95
N LYS A 231 -2.21 -19.76 17.90
CA LYS A 231 -2.85 -19.50 19.19
C LYS A 231 -4.18 -18.74 19.07
N ASN A 232 -4.27 -17.80 18.15
CA ASN A 232 -5.45 -16.94 17.98
C ASN A 232 -6.37 -17.41 16.86
N TRP A 233 -5.91 -18.35 16.04
CA TRP A 233 -6.67 -18.84 14.89
C TRP A 233 -7.92 -19.64 15.29
N PRO A 234 -7.83 -20.58 16.24
CA PRO A 234 -9.02 -21.33 16.70
C PRO A 234 -10.08 -20.41 17.28
N ASP A 235 -9.68 -19.40 18.06
CA ASP A 235 -10.61 -18.45 18.66
C ASP A 235 -11.34 -17.63 17.61
N GLU A 236 -10.66 -17.15 16.57
CA GLU A 236 -11.30 -16.42 15.48
C GLU A 236 -12.20 -17.32 14.62
N LYS A 237 -11.80 -18.56 14.36
CA LYS A 237 -12.65 -19.56 13.71
C LYS A 237 -13.92 -19.78 14.53
N MET A 238 -13.79 -19.98 15.84
CA MET A 238 -14.92 -20.19 16.72
C MET A 238 -15.85 -18.97 16.78
N ASN A 239 -15.29 -17.78 16.89
CA ASN A 239 -16.04 -16.53 16.84
C ASN A 239 -16.82 -16.40 15.53
N TRP A 240 -16.25 -16.77 14.39
CA TRP A 240 -16.92 -16.72 13.09
C TRP A 240 -18.08 -17.75 13.06
N ILE A 241 -17.87 -18.97 13.52
CA ILE A 241 -18.92 -20.00 13.62
C ILE A 241 -20.05 -19.53 14.51
N GLN A 242 -19.74 -18.98 15.70
CA GLN A 242 -20.76 -18.46 16.62
C GLN A 242 -21.61 -17.35 15.97
N GLN A 243 -20.98 -16.42 15.28
CA GLN A 243 -21.69 -15.36 14.56
C GLN A 243 -22.58 -15.93 13.45
N LYS A 244 -22.07 -16.91 12.69
CA LYS A 244 -22.80 -17.55 11.61
C LYS A 244 -24.04 -18.30 12.15
N VAL A 245 -23.89 -19.05 13.22
CA VAL A 245 -25.00 -19.77 13.86
C VAL A 245 -26.02 -18.81 14.50
N ARG A 246 -25.53 -17.72 15.14
CA ARG A 246 -26.41 -16.76 15.85
C ARG A 246 -27.21 -15.87 14.92
N TYR A 247 -26.59 -15.44 13.81
CA TYR A 247 -27.18 -14.42 12.92
C TYR A 247 -27.47 -14.95 11.51
N GLY A 248 -27.00 -16.14 11.18
CA GLY A 248 -27.26 -16.78 9.90
C GLY A 248 -28.70 -17.32 9.81
N ASN A 249 -29.21 -17.35 8.60
CA ASN A 249 -30.48 -18.01 8.33
C ASN A 249 -30.18 -19.42 7.79
N LEU A 250 -30.50 -20.47 8.58
CA LEU A 250 -30.22 -21.86 8.22
C LEU A 250 -30.75 -22.24 6.84
N MET A 251 -31.90 -21.70 6.42
CA MET A 251 -32.50 -21.99 5.12
C MET A 251 -31.74 -21.34 3.95
N ARG A 252 -31.02 -20.26 4.21
CA ARG A 252 -30.28 -19.48 3.19
C ARG A 252 -28.77 -19.68 3.24
N ASP A 253 -28.25 -20.13 4.37
CA ASP A 253 -26.81 -20.32 4.55
C ASP A 253 -26.40 -21.71 4.08
N SER A 254 -25.71 -21.79 2.93
CA SER A 254 -25.28 -23.06 2.32
C SER A 254 -24.35 -23.86 3.24
N PHE A 255 -23.46 -23.19 3.96
CA PHE A 255 -22.51 -23.85 4.86
C PHE A 255 -23.24 -24.50 6.05
N LEU A 256 -24.06 -23.75 6.78
CA LEU A 256 -24.82 -24.29 7.93
C LEU A 256 -25.71 -25.44 7.50
N ARG A 257 -26.40 -25.28 6.36
CA ARG A 257 -27.27 -26.35 5.82
C ARG A 257 -26.46 -27.59 5.49
N ALA A 258 -25.32 -27.49 4.82
CA ALA A 258 -24.48 -28.61 4.49
C ALA A 258 -23.94 -29.29 5.74
N VAL A 259 -23.44 -28.57 6.74
CA VAL A 259 -22.96 -29.16 8.00
C VAL A 259 -24.05 -29.96 8.70
N TYR A 260 -25.27 -29.44 8.76
CA TYR A 260 -26.36 -30.16 9.42
C TYR A 260 -26.89 -31.31 8.59
N MET A 261 -26.88 -31.25 7.26
CA MET A 261 -27.23 -32.37 6.39
C MET A 261 -26.28 -33.55 6.52
N GLU A 262 -24.99 -33.28 6.78
CA GLU A 262 -23.98 -34.29 7.11
C GLU A 262 -24.12 -34.85 8.54
N GLY A 263 -25.15 -34.46 9.30
CA GLY A 263 -25.31 -34.87 10.70
C GLY A 263 -24.27 -34.28 11.64
N SER A 264 -23.48 -33.27 11.17
CA SER A 264 -22.39 -32.67 11.88
C SER A 264 -22.81 -31.42 12.65
N ASN A 265 -22.00 -31.02 13.62
CA ASN A 265 -22.22 -29.79 14.40
C ASN A 265 -21.16 -28.75 14.00
N PRO A 266 -21.54 -27.50 13.63
CA PRO A 266 -20.59 -26.46 13.25
C PRO A 266 -19.50 -26.22 14.30
N PHE A 267 -19.79 -26.43 15.59
CA PHE A 267 -18.82 -26.25 16.68
C PHE A 267 -17.87 -27.44 16.85
N LEU A 268 -18.17 -28.57 16.25
CA LEU A 268 -17.38 -29.81 16.34
C LEU A 268 -16.65 -30.16 15.03
N LEU A 269 -16.57 -29.23 14.09
CA LEU A 269 -15.83 -29.42 12.85
C LEU A 269 -14.36 -29.74 13.15
N SER A 270 -13.78 -30.60 12.31
CA SER A 270 -12.36 -30.97 12.38
C SER A 270 -11.46 -29.75 12.57
N PRO A 271 -10.46 -29.82 13.48
CA PRO A 271 -9.47 -28.74 13.64
C PRO A 271 -8.75 -28.39 12.34
N LEU A 272 -8.66 -29.31 11.39
CA LEU A 272 -8.04 -29.10 10.08
C LEU A 272 -8.86 -28.20 9.15
N ILE A 273 -10.17 -28.12 9.35
CA ILE A 273 -11.05 -27.24 8.58
C ILE A 273 -10.85 -25.80 9.06
N GLY A 274 -10.59 -24.91 8.13
CA GLY A 274 -10.36 -23.49 8.40
C GLY A 274 -8.90 -23.13 8.68
N LEU A 275 -7.94 -24.05 8.47
CA LEU A 275 -6.52 -23.73 8.58
C LEU A 275 -6.07 -22.81 7.43
N PRO A 276 -5.05 -21.97 7.68
CA PRO A 276 -4.50 -21.12 6.64
C PRO A 276 -3.79 -21.92 5.57
N VAL A 277 -4.06 -21.57 4.33
CA VAL A 277 -3.36 -22.09 3.17
C VAL A 277 -2.85 -20.97 2.30
N LYS A 278 -1.88 -21.24 1.45
CA LYS A 278 -1.32 -20.28 0.52
C LYS A 278 -2.39 -19.79 -0.46
N TYR A 279 -2.41 -18.51 -0.72
CA TYR A 279 -3.36 -17.83 -1.62
C TYR A 279 -4.83 -17.79 -1.16
N MET A 280 -5.09 -18.02 0.12
CA MET A 280 -6.47 -17.96 0.61
C MET A 280 -7.09 -16.54 0.59
N GLU A 281 -6.27 -15.50 0.38
CA GLU A 281 -6.72 -14.14 0.09
C GLU A 281 -7.57 -14.02 -1.17
N SER A 282 -7.42 -14.99 -2.09
CA SER A 282 -8.20 -15.07 -3.33
C SER A 282 -9.63 -15.59 -3.13
N PHE A 283 -9.93 -16.15 -1.95
CA PHE A 283 -11.26 -16.66 -1.63
C PHE A 283 -12.08 -15.61 -0.88
N ILE A 284 -13.28 -15.31 -1.36
CA ILE A 284 -14.20 -14.38 -0.73
C ILE A 284 -14.79 -14.98 0.56
N SER A 285 -15.11 -16.28 0.52
CA SER A 285 -15.69 -17.00 1.66
C SER A 285 -14.66 -17.32 2.74
N HIS A 286 -15.16 -17.50 3.96
CA HIS A 286 -14.31 -17.87 5.10
C HIS A 286 -13.64 -19.26 4.88
N PRO A 287 -12.37 -19.44 5.30
CA PRO A 287 -11.66 -20.70 5.10
C PRO A 287 -12.41 -21.94 5.64
N ALA A 288 -13.08 -21.81 6.79
CA ALA A 288 -13.87 -22.91 7.32
C ALA A 288 -15.05 -23.32 6.41
N GLU A 289 -15.57 -22.36 5.62
CA GLU A 289 -16.69 -22.62 4.72
C GLU A 289 -16.25 -23.42 3.50
N TRP A 290 -15.31 -22.91 2.70
CA TRP A 290 -14.92 -23.59 1.48
C TRP A 290 -14.10 -24.87 1.74
N GLN A 291 -13.32 -24.92 2.84
CA GLN A 291 -12.58 -26.13 3.22
C GLN A 291 -13.53 -27.23 3.72
N PHE A 292 -14.64 -26.86 4.37
CA PHE A 292 -15.67 -27.85 4.73
C PHE A 292 -16.27 -28.50 3.49
N PHE A 293 -16.61 -27.75 2.46
CA PHE A 293 -17.11 -28.33 1.21
C PHE A 293 -16.09 -29.25 0.54
N ILE A 294 -14.81 -28.86 0.49
CA ILE A 294 -13.76 -29.76 -0.04
C ILE A 294 -13.66 -31.03 0.82
N TRP A 295 -13.73 -30.89 2.14
CA TRP A 295 -13.68 -32.04 3.04
C TRP A 295 -14.88 -32.96 2.85
N SER A 296 -16.08 -32.42 2.83
CA SER A 296 -17.33 -33.18 2.61
C SER A 296 -17.34 -33.87 1.25
N ASP A 297 -17.06 -33.16 0.17
CA ASP A 297 -17.18 -33.65 -1.19
C ASP A 297 -16.05 -34.59 -1.62
N CYS A 298 -14.83 -34.37 -1.09
CA CYS A 298 -13.63 -35.03 -1.60
C CYS A 298 -12.97 -36.01 -0.61
N LEU A 299 -13.09 -35.77 0.70
CA LEU A 299 -12.34 -36.54 1.69
C LEU A 299 -13.22 -37.47 2.56
N TYR A 300 -14.47 -37.10 2.78
CA TYR A 300 -15.36 -37.88 3.63
C TYR A 300 -15.73 -39.22 3.00
N MET A 301 -15.70 -39.34 1.67
CA MET A 301 -15.98 -40.60 0.95
C MET A 301 -14.79 -41.59 0.89
N VAL A 302 -13.62 -41.21 1.45
CA VAL A 302 -12.39 -42.03 1.39
C VAL A 302 -12.06 -42.68 2.74
N ILE A 303 -12.84 -42.38 3.78
CA ILE A 303 -12.71 -42.96 5.12
C ILE A 303 -13.92 -43.84 5.42
#